data_0434720a4d675e2165b682731f58a4e3
#
_entry.id   0434720a4d675e2165b682731f58a4e3
#
_cell.length_a   1.000
_cell.length_b   1.000
_cell.length_c   1.000
_cell.angle_alpha   90.00
_cell.angle_beta   90.00
_cell.angle_gamma   90.00
#
_symmetry.space_group_name_H-M   'P 1'
#
loop_
_entity.id
_entity.type
_entity.pdbx_description
1 polymer ?
#
loop_
_entity_poly.entity_id
_entity_poly.type
_entity_poly.pdbx_seq_one_letter_code
_entity_poly.pdbx_strand_id
1 'polypeptide(L)'
;MERIKKKDIITCGFALFAIFFGAGNLIFPPYLGVMSGDRWYQSMIGFLLTDPVLPIIGVLVTMRLGGRADDLGKRVSPKFAKLLGTLAILFIGPLFAVPRTGATTYEIFVKPVFGENVPIFIASAIFFAFTWWIAVNPSKVIDYVGNILTPVLLIILVAIIAISIISPPGPMMTTDETNLFSYGFKEGYQTMDGLGAALMAGLVITDLVRRGYEDEKTRLKAGTGVGLVAFVLLAFVYGGLTYAGARVGSFYTTETPRTEILIGMTTLLMGSFGKIAMGLAVAVACLTTSTGLISTCGNYFETVTDGKLKYKAVVTVATLISFVISLLGVDAIINIAVPVLTAIYPAVIVLILLSIFDEKIKDNWIYKGAVIGAFLTSLTEGLGLFGQMVGIKTLTNLNRIVKILPLGKAGFGWILPSIVGAIVFTVLGKFLIKGQVKEGYEV
;
A
#
# COMPACT_ATOMS: atom_id res chain seq x y z
N MET A 1 -32.76 6.29 13.25
CA MET A 1 -31.67 5.99 12.29
C MET A 1 -31.48 7.22 11.41
N GLU A 2 -30.36 7.88 11.51
CA GLU A 2 -30.02 8.98 10.61
C GLU A 2 -29.97 8.49 9.17
N ARG A 3 -30.59 9.25 8.27
CA ARG A 3 -30.65 8.89 6.85
C ARG A 3 -29.30 9.17 6.21
N ILE A 4 -28.56 8.11 5.85
CA ILE A 4 -27.27 8.24 5.16
C ILE A 4 -27.47 8.97 3.84
N LYS A 5 -26.76 10.10 3.65
CA LYS A 5 -26.86 10.95 2.46
C LYS A 5 -25.89 10.42 1.38
N LYS A 6 -26.39 10.14 0.18
CA LYS A 6 -25.57 9.70 -0.96
C LYS A 6 -24.42 10.65 -1.27
N LYS A 7 -24.64 11.96 -1.12
CA LYS A 7 -23.60 12.99 -1.33
C LYS A 7 -22.41 12.79 -0.39
N ASP A 8 -22.65 12.48 0.88
CA ASP A 8 -21.58 12.27 1.86
C ASP A 8 -20.77 11.01 1.53
N ILE A 9 -21.46 9.91 1.15
CA ILE A 9 -20.77 8.68 0.71
C ILE A 9 -19.85 8.95 -0.48
N ILE A 10 -20.35 9.67 -1.49
CA ILE A 10 -19.57 9.99 -2.68
C ILE A 10 -18.37 10.88 -2.30
N THR A 11 -18.59 11.93 -1.53
CA THR A 11 -17.50 12.85 -1.13
C THR A 11 -16.45 12.16 -0.29
N CYS A 12 -16.84 11.35 0.73
CA CYS A 12 -15.90 10.58 1.54
C CYS A 12 -15.23 9.48 0.71
N GLY A 13 -15.93 8.89 -0.27
CA GLY A 13 -15.38 7.90 -1.18
C GLY A 13 -14.28 8.48 -2.09
N PHE A 14 -14.47 9.68 -2.61
CA PHE A 14 -13.43 10.42 -3.34
C PHE A 14 -12.24 10.78 -2.41
N ALA A 15 -12.52 11.16 -1.16
CA ALA A 15 -11.46 11.41 -0.18
C ALA A 15 -10.64 10.13 0.11
N LEU A 16 -11.31 9.00 0.33
CA LEU A 16 -10.63 7.72 0.55
C LEU A 16 -9.85 7.26 -0.69
N PHE A 17 -10.42 7.45 -1.90
CA PHE A 17 -9.71 7.25 -3.15
C PHE A 17 -8.42 8.07 -3.19
N ALA A 18 -8.50 9.37 -2.89
CA ALA A 18 -7.33 10.27 -2.92
C ALA A 18 -6.25 9.89 -1.88
N ILE A 19 -6.66 9.35 -0.74
CA ILE A 19 -5.73 8.87 0.30
C ILE A 19 -4.96 7.64 -0.20
N PHE A 20 -5.63 6.65 -0.79
CA PHE A 20 -5.00 5.45 -1.33
C PHE A 20 -4.27 5.71 -2.64
N PHE A 21 -4.71 6.71 -3.42
CA PHE A 21 -4.13 6.99 -4.73
C PHE A 21 -2.84 7.81 -4.61
N GLY A 22 -1.77 7.14 -4.23
CA GLY A 22 -0.43 7.72 -4.10
C GLY A 22 0.44 7.53 -5.35
N ALA A 23 1.66 8.06 -5.30
CA ALA A 23 2.64 7.96 -6.39
C ALA A 23 2.95 6.51 -6.79
N GLY A 24 2.99 5.59 -5.82
CA GLY A 24 3.23 4.17 -6.08
C GLY A 24 2.17 3.55 -6.96
N ASN A 25 0.93 3.87 -6.68
CA ASN A 25 -0.24 3.32 -7.36
C ASN A 25 -0.34 3.72 -8.83
N LEU A 26 0.42 4.73 -9.26
CA LEU A 26 0.51 5.16 -10.65
C LEU A 26 1.50 4.36 -11.50
N ILE A 27 2.58 3.88 -10.91
CA ILE A 27 3.68 3.26 -11.67
C ILE A 27 3.53 1.74 -11.84
N PHE A 28 2.83 1.06 -10.90
CA PHE A 28 2.67 -0.40 -10.97
C PHE A 28 1.70 -0.87 -12.06
N PRO A 29 0.49 -0.29 -12.24
CA PRO A 29 -0.44 -0.78 -13.23
C PRO A 29 0.08 -0.72 -14.68
N PRO A 30 0.71 0.37 -15.18
CA PRO A 30 1.31 0.38 -16.51
C PRO A 30 2.38 -0.69 -16.70
N TYR A 31 3.25 -0.87 -15.70
CA TYR A 31 4.28 -1.91 -15.72
C TYR A 31 3.69 -3.31 -15.79
N LEU A 32 2.64 -3.60 -15.01
CA LEU A 32 1.90 -4.86 -15.10
C LEU A 32 1.32 -5.09 -16.49
N GLY A 33 0.84 -4.03 -17.14
CA GLY A 33 0.35 -4.08 -18.51
C GLY A 33 1.44 -4.49 -19.50
N VAL A 34 2.61 -3.86 -19.44
CA VAL A 34 3.78 -4.20 -20.30
C VAL A 34 4.20 -5.65 -20.08
N MET A 35 4.28 -6.09 -18.82
CA MET A 35 4.68 -7.45 -18.47
C MET A 35 3.70 -8.52 -18.92
N SER A 36 2.40 -8.22 -18.86
CA SER A 36 1.33 -9.21 -19.04
C SER A 36 0.74 -9.22 -20.46
N GLY A 37 0.98 -8.17 -21.24
CA GLY A 37 0.58 -8.06 -22.64
C GLY A 37 -0.92 -8.35 -22.84
N ASP A 38 -1.21 -9.31 -23.73
CA ASP A 38 -2.58 -9.72 -24.09
C ASP A 38 -3.37 -10.33 -22.92
N ARG A 39 -2.66 -10.83 -21.89
CA ARG A 39 -3.25 -11.39 -20.66
C ARG A 39 -3.22 -10.42 -19.47
N TRP A 40 -3.18 -9.10 -19.72
CA TRP A 40 -3.10 -8.04 -18.71
C TRP A 40 -4.15 -8.15 -17.59
N TYR A 41 -5.35 -8.65 -17.90
CA TYR A 41 -6.44 -8.80 -16.94
C TYR A 41 -6.12 -9.78 -15.81
N GLN A 42 -5.23 -10.77 -16.03
CA GLN A 42 -4.84 -11.74 -14.99
C GLN A 42 -4.00 -11.07 -13.90
N SER A 43 -2.99 -10.30 -14.29
CA SER A 43 -2.17 -9.54 -13.34
C SER A 43 -2.97 -8.42 -12.67
N MET A 44 -3.85 -7.75 -13.43
CA MET A 44 -4.74 -6.73 -12.89
C MET A 44 -5.66 -7.29 -11.80
N ILE A 45 -6.31 -8.44 -12.00
CA ILE A 45 -7.17 -9.05 -10.99
C ILE A 45 -6.37 -9.38 -9.73
N GLY A 46 -5.16 -9.94 -9.88
CA GLY A 46 -4.27 -10.19 -8.75
C GLY A 46 -3.93 -8.91 -7.99
N PHE A 47 -3.56 -7.85 -8.70
CA PHE A 47 -3.26 -6.55 -8.14
C PHE A 47 -4.47 -5.95 -7.41
N LEU A 48 -5.65 -5.95 -8.03
CA LEU A 48 -6.88 -5.39 -7.44
C LEU A 48 -7.30 -6.09 -6.14
N LEU A 49 -7.00 -7.37 -5.98
CA LEU A 49 -7.29 -8.08 -4.73
C LEU A 49 -6.40 -7.62 -3.58
N THR A 50 -5.15 -7.26 -3.85
CA THR A 50 -4.20 -6.80 -2.85
C THR A 50 -4.27 -5.29 -2.66
N ASP A 51 -4.58 -4.58 -3.72
CA ASP A 51 -4.80 -3.14 -3.75
C ASP A 51 -5.83 -2.80 -4.88
N PRO A 52 -7.06 -2.38 -4.57
CA PRO A 52 -7.57 -1.78 -3.33
C PRO A 52 -8.46 -2.66 -2.44
N VAL A 53 -8.78 -3.92 -2.81
CA VAL A 53 -9.75 -4.72 -2.05
C VAL A 53 -9.29 -4.93 -0.61
N LEU A 54 -8.08 -5.42 -0.42
CA LEU A 54 -7.55 -5.71 0.93
C LEU A 54 -7.45 -4.45 1.81
N PRO A 55 -6.90 -3.31 1.35
CA PRO A 55 -6.88 -2.08 2.13
C PRO A 55 -8.28 -1.60 2.54
N ILE A 56 -9.24 -1.61 1.63
CA ILE A 56 -10.63 -1.19 1.94
C ILE A 56 -11.26 -2.10 2.98
N ILE A 57 -11.10 -3.42 2.85
CA ILE A 57 -11.55 -4.37 3.88
C ILE A 57 -10.84 -4.09 5.20
N GLY A 58 -9.55 -3.84 5.18
CA GLY A 58 -8.75 -3.46 6.35
C GLY A 58 -9.27 -2.21 7.06
N VAL A 59 -9.63 -1.16 6.29
CA VAL A 59 -10.29 0.05 6.83
C VAL A 59 -11.60 -0.31 7.51
N LEU A 60 -12.49 -1.04 6.84
CA LEU A 60 -13.82 -1.38 7.37
C LEU A 60 -13.74 -2.24 8.64
N VAL A 61 -12.84 -3.22 8.64
CA VAL A 61 -12.60 -4.07 9.81
C VAL A 61 -12.04 -3.25 10.97
N THR A 62 -11.04 -2.39 10.71
CA THR A 62 -10.46 -1.55 11.75
C THR A 62 -11.47 -0.54 12.30
N MET A 63 -12.34 0.02 11.45
CA MET A 63 -13.45 0.87 11.90
C MET A 63 -14.37 0.15 12.90
N ARG A 64 -14.63 -1.16 12.68
CA ARG A 64 -15.42 -1.99 13.57
C ARG A 64 -14.70 -2.31 14.88
N LEU A 65 -13.37 -2.47 14.84
CA LEU A 65 -12.54 -2.80 16.00
C LEU A 65 -12.22 -1.60 16.91
N GLY A 66 -12.61 -0.37 16.54
CA GLY A 66 -12.38 0.84 17.33
C GLY A 66 -11.67 1.97 16.57
N GLY A 67 -11.11 1.68 15.40
CA GLY A 67 -10.54 2.70 14.50
C GLY A 67 -9.11 3.13 14.81
N ARG A 68 -8.39 2.42 15.70
CA ARG A 68 -7.00 2.72 16.04
C ARG A 68 -6.03 1.89 15.20
N ALA A 69 -4.85 2.43 14.95
CA ALA A 69 -3.81 1.78 14.16
C ALA A 69 -3.36 0.42 14.71
N ASP A 70 -3.45 0.25 16.04
CA ASP A 70 -3.04 -0.97 16.74
C ASP A 70 -4.18 -1.99 16.93
N ASP A 71 -5.43 -1.65 16.60
CA ASP A 71 -6.59 -2.53 16.87
C ASP A 71 -6.51 -3.86 16.13
N LEU A 72 -6.00 -3.85 14.90
CA LEU A 72 -5.92 -5.04 14.06
C LEU A 72 -5.07 -6.17 14.68
N GLY A 73 -4.02 -5.83 15.42
CA GLY A 73 -3.10 -6.80 16.03
C GLY A 73 -3.44 -7.24 17.46
N LYS A 74 -4.42 -6.61 18.10
CA LYS A 74 -4.71 -6.82 19.54
C LYS A 74 -5.08 -8.27 19.91
N ARG A 75 -5.77 -8.97 19.00
CA ARG A 75 -6.15 -10.37 19.18
C ARG A 75 -4.95 -11.32 19.25
N VAL A 76 -3.82 -10.94 18.65
CA VAL A 76 -2.56 -11.70 18.79
C VAL A 76 -1.90 -11.39 20.13
N SER A 77 -1.56 -10.13 20.37
CA SER A 77 -1.15 -9.60 21.67
C SER A 77 -0.99 -8.07 21.62
N PRO A 78 -1.06 -7.34 22.76
CA PRO A 78 -0.81 -5.90 22.79
C PRO A 78 0.60 -5.51 22.31
N LYS A 79 1.61 -6.33 22.63
CA LYS A 79 3.00 -6.10 22.16
C LYS A 79 3.12 -6.27 20.64
N PHE A 80 2.49 -7.29 20.10
CA PHE A 80 2.45 -7.53 18.65
C PHE A 80 1.72 -6.39 17.93
N ALA A 81 0.59 -5.95 18.44
CA ALA A 81 -0.18 -4.84 17.89
C ALA A 81 0.66 -3.55 17.78
N LYS A 82 1.37 -3.21 18.86
CA LYS A 82 2.29 -2.06 18.89
C LYS A 82 3.45 -2.22 17.91
N LEU A 83 4.04 -3.42 17.83
CA LEU A 83 5.12 -3.72 16.88
C LEU A 83 4.64 -3.58 15.44
N LEU A 84 3.50 -4.19 15.10
CA LEU A 84 2.91 -4.13 13.76
C LEU A 84 2.62 -2.69 13.34
N GLY A 85 1.97 -1.90 14.21
CA GLY A 85 1.70 -0.48 13.97
C GLY A 85 2.98 0.33 13.77
N THR A 86 4.01 0.08 14.59
CA THR A 86 5.31 0.75 14.47
C THR A 86 5.99 0.41 13.12
N LEU A 87 6.02 -0.87 12.74
CA LEU A 87 6.59 -1.30 11.47
C LEU A 87 5.82 -0.72 10.29
N ALA A 88 4.49 -0.74 10.33
CA ALA A 88 3.66 -0.14 9.29
C ALA A 88 3.99 1.35 9.11
N ILE A 89 4.04 2.12 10.20
CA ILE A 89 4.40 3.56 10.15
C ILE A 89 5.80 3.79 9.60
N LEU A 90 6.77 2.96 9.98
CA LEU A 90 8.14 3.10 9.50
C LEU A 90 8.22 2.80 7.98
N PHE A 91 7.50 1.79 7.50
CA PHE A 91 7.54 1.41 6.08
C PHE A 91 6.79 2.38 5.18
N ILE A 92 5.57 2.78 5.55
CA ILE A 92 4.82 3.78 4.78
C ILE A 92 5.35 5.21 4.99
N GLY A 93 6.08 5.46 6.07
CA GLY A 93 6.74 6.71 6.37
C GLY A 93 8.18 6.71 5.83
N PRO A 94 9.18 6.84 6.71
CA PRO A 94 10.53 7.21 6.35
C PRO A 94 11.34 6.17 5.58
N LEU A 95 10.94 4.89 5.54
CA LEU A 95 11.79 3.85 4.97
C LEU A 95 11.50 3.53 3.50
N PHE A 96 10.23 3.54 3.06
CA PHE A 96 9.90 3.13 1.69
C PHE A 96 8.95 4.08 0.96
N ALA A 97 7.72 4.31 1.46
CA ALA A 97 6.73 5.06 0.68
C ALA A 97 7.10 6.54 0.53
N VAL A 98 7.50 7.21 1.60
CA VAL A 98 7.88 8.63 1.54
C VAL A 98 9.16 8.87 0.73
N PRO A 99 10.27 8.12 0.89
CA PRO A 99 11.43 8.25 0.02
C PRO A 99 11.08 8.09 -1.46
N ARG A 100 10.22 7.11 -1.77
CA ARG A 100 9.76 6.86 -3.14
C ARG A 100 9.02 8.05 -3.74
N THR A 101 8.28 8.85 -2.95
CA THR A 101 7.62 10.06 -3.49
C THR A 101 8.61 11.09 -4.02
N GLY A 102 9.72 11.33 -3.31
CA GLY A 102 10.78 12.24 -3.77
C GLY A 102 11.48 11.72 -5.03
N ALA A 103 11.85 10.44 -5.04
CA ALA A 103 12.46 9.79 -6.20
C ALA A 103 11.51 9.80 -7.42
N THR A 104 10.22 9.48 -7.22
CA THR A 104 9.19 9.52 -8.29
C THR A 104 9.02 10.93 -8.85
N THR A 105 9.02 11.96 -7.98
CA THR A 105 8.95 13.35 -8.42
C THR A 105 10.15 13.71 -9.31
N TYR A 106 11.34 13.26 -8.95
CA TYR A 106 12.53 13.44 -9.78
C TYR A 106 12.38 12.75 -11.14
N GLU A 107 12.05 11.46 -11.15
CA GLU A 107 12.06 10.64 -12.35
C GLU A 107 10.89 10.94 -13.31
N ILE A 108 9.72 11.34 -12.80
CA ILE A 108 8.52 11.60 -13.62
C ILE A 108 8.37 13.08 -13.99
N PHE A 109 8.86 14.01 -13.17
CA PHE A 109 8.70 15.44 -13.41
C PHE A 109 10.03 16.14 -13.71
N VAL A 110 10.99 16.09 -12.77
CA VAL A 110 12.20 16.94 -12.88
C VAL A 110 13.07 16.51 -14.05
N LYS A 111 13.46 15.25 -14.12
CA LYS A 111 14.32 14.70 -15.18
C LYS A 111 13.71 14.85 -16.57
N PRO A 112 12.41 14.49 -16.83
CA PRO A 112 11.80 14.65 -18.14
C PRO A 112 11.59 16.10 -18.60
N VAL A 113 11.45 17.06 -17.66
CA VAL A 113 11.17 18.47 -17.99
C VAL A 113 12.46 19.30 -18.08
N PHE A 114 13.38 19.11 -17.12
CA PHE A 114 14.59 19.94 -17.00
C PHE A 114 15.87 19.24 -17.49
N GLY A 115 15.76 17.96 -17.89
CA GLY A 115 16.90 17.15 -18.35
C GLY A 115 17.81 16.70 -17.19
N GLU A 116 18.96 16.14 -17.54
CA GLU A 116 19.94 15.61 -16.58
C GLU A 116 20.78 16.70 -15.87
N ASN A 117 20.60 17.97 -16.25
CA ASN A 117 21.31 19.11 -15.64
C ASN A 117 20.91 19.33 -14.18
N VAL A 118 19.75 18.82 -13.74
CA VAL A 118 19.31 18.87 -12.34
C VAL A 118 19.56 17.52 -11.70
N PRO A 119 20.60 17.38 -10.84
CA PRO A 119 20.88 16.11 -10.19
C PRO A 119 19.79 15.74 -9.16
N ILE A 120 19.56 14.45 -8.96
CA ILE A 120 18.57 13.92 -8.02
C ILE A 120 18.74 14.51 -6.61
N PHE A 121 19.98 14.77 -6.18
CA PHE A 121 20.28 15.35 -4.87
C PHE A 121 19.60 16.72 -4.69
N ILE A 122 19.71 17.63 -5.69
CA ILE A 122 19.11 18.98 -5.62
C ILE A 122 17.58 18.88 -5.66
N ALA A 123 17.03 18.08 -6.58
CA ALA A 123 15.58 17.90 -6.70
C ALA A 123 14.97 17.33 -5.43
N SER A 124 15.57 16.27 -4.88
CA SER A 124 15.14 15.64 -3.63
C SER A 124 15.29 16.59 -2.43
N ALA A 125 16.37 17.35 -2.35
CA ALA A 125 16.57 18.34 -1.28
C ALA A 125 15.46 19.40 -1.28
N ILE A 126 15.11 19.93 -2.44
CA ILE A 126 14.01 20.90 -2.58
C ILE A 126 12.68 20.25 -2.20
N PHE A 127 12.39 19.04 -2.72
CA PHE A 127 11.15 18.32 -2.43
C PHE A 127 10.99 18.06 -0.92
N PHE A 128 12.02 17.54 -0.25
CA PHE A 128 11.97 17.24 1.18
C PHE A 128 12.06 18.48 2.07
N ALA A 129 12.65 19.58 1.60
CA ALA A 129 12.56 20.86 2.29
C ALA A 129 11.11 21.37 2.33
N PHE A 130 10.38 21.29 1.22
CA PHE A 130 8.96 21.62 1.18
C PHE A 130 8.13 20.64 2.03
N THR A 131 8.37 19.33 1.92
CA THR A 131 7.71 18.32 2.76
C THR A 131 7.88 18.63 4.25
N TRP A 132 9.12 18.90 4.69
CA TRP A 132 9.41 19.24 6.08
C TRP A 132 8.72 20.52 6.52
N TRP A 133 8.84 21.59 5.73
CA TRP A 133 8.26 22.89 6.06
C TRP A 133 6.75 22.82 6.26
N ILE A 134 6.06 22.09 5.40
CA ILE A 134 4.61 21.90 5.49
C ILE A 134 4.28 20.96 6.66
N ALA A 135 4.98 19.83 6.84
CA ALA A 135 4.70 18.88 7.91
C ALA A 135 4.94 19.43 9.32
N VAL A 136 5.97 20.27 9.49
CA VAL A 136 6.23 20.94 10.80
C VAL A 136 5.20 22.00 11.14
N ASN A 137 4.58 22.61 10.13
CA ASN A 137 3.55 23.64 10.28
C ASN A 137 2.30 23.22 9.50
N PRO A 138 1.52 22.24 10.00
CA PRO A 138 0.36 21.75 9.29
C PRO A 138 -0.62 22.89 9.01
N SER A 139 -0.68 23.31 7.76
CA SER A 139 -1.56 24.37 7.28
C SER A 139 -2.67 23.79 6.40
N LYS A 140 -3.77 24.51 6.30
CA LYS A 140 -4.88 24.16 5.38
C LYS A 140 -4.48 24.14 3.90
N VAL A 141 -3.27 24.59 3.56
CA VAL A 141 -2.74 24.63 2.18
C VAL A 141 -2.73 23.26 1.55
N ILE A 142 -2.40 22.19 2.31
CA ILE A 142 -2.40 20.81 1.80
C ILE A 142 -3.80 20.39 1.37
N ASP A 143 -4.80 20.73 2.18
CA ASP A 143 -6.21 20.38 1.88
C ASP A 143 -6.67 21.06 0.60
N TYR A 144 -6.30 22.33 0.38
CA TYR A 144 -6.64 23.06 -0.84
C TYR A 144 -5.91 22.49 -2.07
N VAL A 145 -4.63 22.19 -1.95
CA VAL A 145 -3.83 21.64 -3.04
C VAL A 145 -4.32 20.27 -3.42
N GLY A 146 -4.59 19.39 -2.46
CA GLY A 146 -5.16 18.06 -2.71
C GLY A 146 -6.54 18.11 -3.36
N ASN A 147 -7.41 19.01 -2.91
CA ASN A 147 -8.77 19.17 -3.44
C ASN A 147 -8.83 19.62 -4.90
N ILE A 148 -7.84 20.37 -5.39
CA ILE A 148 -7.77 20.83 -6.78
C ILE A 148 -7.02 19.80 -7.63
N LEU A 149 -5.96 19.24 -7.09
CA LEU A 149 -5.03 18.44 -7.89
C LEU A 149 -5.51 17.01 -8.14
N THR A 150 -6.21 16.40 -7.18
CA THR A 150 -6.77 15.06 -7.38
C THR A 150 -7.75 15.01 -8.57
N PRO A 151 -8.69 15.96 -8.72
CA PRO A 151 -9.50 16.03 -9.95
C PRO A 151 -8.69 16.23 -11.23
N VAL A 152 -7.66 17.09 -11.22
CA VAL A 152 -6.81 17.31 -12.40
C VAL A 152 -6.07 16.05 -12.77
N LEU A 153 -5.47 15.37 -11.81
CA LEU A 153 -4.79 14.09 -12.04
C LEU A 153 -5.75 13.04 -12.60
N LEU A 154 -6.95 12.92 -12.01
CA LEU A 154 -7.99 12.02 -12.53
C LEU A 154 -8.37 12.33 -13.98
N ILE A 155 -8.52 13.59 -14.34
CA ILE A 155 -8.84 13.98 -15.74
C ILE A 155 -7.72 13.53 -16.69
N ILE A 156 -6.45 13.73 -16.31
CA ILE A 156 -5.30 13.29 -17.09
C ILE A 156 -5.30 11.77 -17.25
N LEU A 157 -5.57 11.03 -16.18
CA LEU A 157 -5.61 9.56 -16.21
C LEU A 157 -6.77 9.04 -17.07
N VAL A 158 -7.95 9.62 -16.93
CA VAL A 158 -9.11 9.30 -17.76
C VAL A 158 -8.80 9.58 -19.24
N ALA A 159 -8.13 10.70 -19.55
CA ALA A 159 -7.72 11.01 -20.91
C ALA A 159 -6.72 9.97 -21.46
N ILE A 160 -5.71 9.57 -20.69
CA ILE A 160 -4.77 8.51 -21.07
C ILE A 160 -5.50 7.21 -21.36
N ILE A 161 -6.40 6.79 -20.47
CA ILE A 161 -7.19 5.56 -20.61
C ILE A 161 -8.06 5.65 -21.88
N ALA A 162 -8.78 6.75 -22.06
CA ALA A 162 -9.65 6.95 -23.22
C ALA A 162 -8.86 6.93 -24.53
N ILE A 163 -7.74 7.64 -24.61
CA ILE A 163 -6.89 7.68 -25.80
C ILE A 163 -6.31 6.30 -26.09
N SER A 164 -5.87 5.55 -25.07
CA SER A 164 -5.33 4.19 -25.24
C SER A 164 -6.37 3.20 -25.79
N ILE A 165 -7.67 3.45 -25.56
CA ILE A 165 -8.78 2.64 -26.08
C ILE A 165 -9.14 3.08 -27.50
N ILE A 166 -9.29 4.39 -27.75
CA ILE A 166 -9.77 4.95 -29.00
C ILE A 166 -8.68 4.89 -30.10
N SER A 167 -7.44 5.21 -29.72
CA SER A 167 -6.29 5.26 -30.62
C SER A 167 -5.09 4.55 -29.99
N PRO A 168 -5.12 3.20 -29.92
CA PRO A 168 -4.07 2.45 -29.28
C PRO A 168 -2.73 2.63 -30.00
N PRO A 169 -1.63 2.90 -29.26
CA PRO A 169 -0.32 3.20 -29.88
C PRO A 169 0.35 1.96 -30.51
N GLY A 170 -0.02 0.76 -30.07
CA GLY A 170 0.53 -0.48 -30.61
C GLY A 170 -0.31 -1.72 -30.28
N PRO A 171 0.06 -2.89 -30.85
CA PRO A 171 -0.55 -4.16 -30.51
C PRO A 171 -0.14 -4.58 -29.08
N MET A 172 -0.99 -5.38 -28.44
CA MET A 172 -0.60 -6.07 -27.21
C MET A 172 0.37 -7.19 -27.56
N MET A 173 1.47 -7.27 -26.81
CA MET A 173 2.45 -8.34 -26.97
C MET A 173 1.93 -9.61 -26.32
N THR A 174 2.25 -10.77 -26.87
CA THR A 174 2.03 -12.06 -26.20
C THR A 174 3.09 -12.26 -25.12
N THR A 175 2.70 -12.90 -24.03
CA THR A 175 3.63 -13.22 -22.93
C THR A 175 3.60 -14.70 -22.60
N ASP A 176 4.77 -15.28 -22.34
CA ASP A 176 4.94 -16.68 -21.92
C ASP A 176 4.85 -16.85 -20.40
N GLU A 177 4.73 -15.74 -19.66
CA GLU A 177 4.61 -15.77 -18.20
C GLU A 177 3.34 -16.50 -17.74
N THR A 178 3.52 -17.48 -16.85
CA THR A 178 2.44 -18.38 -16.41
C THR A 178 1.74 -17.94 -15.13
N ASN A 179 2.42 -17.15 -14.29
CA ASN A 179 1.95 -16.81 -12.94
C ASN A 179 1.50 -15.34 -12.81
N LEU A 180 0.88 -14.79 -13.85
CA LEU A 180 0.50 -13.37 -13.93
C LEU A 180 -0.38 -12.90 -12.77
N PHE A 181 -1.37 -13.70 -12.37
CA PHE A 181 -2.22 -13.40 -11.22
C PHE A 181 -1.40 -13.23 -9.94
N SER A 182 -0.53 -14.19 -9.65
CA SER A 182 0.33 -14.16 -8.47
C SER A 182 1.31 -13.01 -8.49
N TYR A 183 1.84 -12.72 -9.68
CA TYR A 183 2.74 -11.58 -9.85
C TYR A 183 2.01 -10.27 -9.55
N GLY A 184 0.85 -10.03 -10.16
CA GLY A 184 0.03 -8.85 -9.86
C GLY A 184 -0.35 -8.75 -8.39
N PHE A 185 -0.72 -9.88 -7.76
CA PHE A 185 -1.05 -9.93 -6.34
C PHE A 185 0.14 -9.47 -5.45
N LYS A 186 1.35 -9.91 -5.74
CA LYS A 186 2.56 -9.50 -5.00
C LYS A 186 3.00 -8.08 -5.33
N GLU A 187 2.81 -7.63 -6.58
CA GLU A 187 3.09 -6.26 -6.95
C GLU A 187 2.20 -5.27 -6.17
N GLY A 188 0.96 -5.68 -5.83
CA GLY A 188 0.10 -4.91 -4.93
C GLY A 188 0.65 -4.74 -3.51
N TYR A 189 1.57 -5.58 -3.02
CA TYR A 189 2.26 -5.32 -1.75
C TYR A 189 3.06 -4.02 -1.77
N GLN A 190 3.58 -3.65 -2.95
CA GLN A 190 4.43 -2.49 -3.12
C GLN A 190 3.70 -1.15 -2.96
N THR A 191 2.37 -1.14 -3.05
CA THR A 191 1.56 0.04 -2.73
C THR A 191 1.62 0.37 -1.24
N MET A 192 1.76 -0.65 -0.38
CA MET A 192 1.75 -0.57 1.09
C MET A 192 0.41 -0.15 1.70
N ASP A 193 -0.63 -0.03 0.89
CA ASP A 193 -1.95 0.44 1.31
C ASP A 193 -2.62 -0.50 2.32
N GLY A 194 -2.39 -1.81 2.20
CA GLY A 194 -2.85 -2.80 3.18
C GLY A 194 -2.22 -2.62 4.56
N LEU A 195 -0.95 -2.21 4.63
CA LEU A 195 -0.29 -1.86 5.90
C LEU A 195 -0.84 -0.55 6.49
N GLY A 196 -1.17 0.41 5.61
CA GLY A 196 -1.75 1.70 5.98
C GLY A 196 -3.23 1.65 6.36
N ALA A 197 -3.95 0.58 6.05
CA ALA A 197 -5.39 0.49 6.18
C ALA A 197 -5.91 0.83 7.58
N ALA A 198 -5.26 0.33 8.62
CA ALA A 198 -5.63 0.62 10.00
C ALA A 198 -5.50 2.12 10.37
N LEU A 199 -4.50 2.81 9.80
CA LEU A 199 -4.32 4.26 9.99
C LEU A 199 -5.40 5.04 9.26
N MET A 200 -5.75 4.62 8.05
CA MET A 200 -6.76 5.27 7.22
C MET A 200 -8.17 5.13 7.81
N ALA A 201 -8.44 4.05 8.54
CA ALA A 201 -9.71 3.84 9.24
C ALA A 201 -10.06 4.99 10.19
N GLY A 202 -9.08 5.49 10.95
CA GLY A 202 -9.26 6.64 11.84
C GLY A 202 -9.66 7.91 11.09
N LEU A 203 -9.08 8.16 9.91
CA LEU A 203 -9.42 9.31 9.08
C LEU A 203 -10.86 9.22 8.54
N VAL A 204 -11.26 8.04 8.04
CA VAL A 204 -12.64 7.80 7.57
C VAL A 204 -13.65 7.99 8.70
N ILE A 205 -13.36 7.43 9.89
CA ILE A 205 -14.22 7.63 11.09
C ILE A 205 -14.38 9.11 11.39
N THR A 206 -13.28 9.85 11.46
CA THR A 206 -13.29 11.28 11.80
C THR A 206 -14.12 12.09 10.79
N ASP A 207 -13.99 11.82 9.49
CA ASP A 207 -14.76 12.51 8.46
C ASP A 207 -16.26 12.17 8.55
N LEU A 208 -16.60 10.90 8.77
CA LEU A 208 -18.00 10.48 8.94
C LEU A 208 -18.64 11.06 10.21
N VAL A 209 -17.91 11.11 11.33
CA VAL A 209 -18.40 11.72 12.58
C VAL A 209 -18.64 13.23 12.40
N ARG A 210 -17.72 13.95 11.72
CA ARG A 210 -17.91 15.38 11.38
C ARG A 210 -19.15 15.64 10.54
N ARG A 211 -19.64 14.65 9.80
CA ARG A 211 -20.87 14.73 8.98
C ARG A 211 -22.13 14.30 9.74
N GLY A 212 -21.99 13.95 11.03
CA GLY A 212 -23.10 13.60 11.92
C GLY A 212 -23.35 12.09 12.05
N TYR A 213 -22.50 11.21 11.50
CA TYR A 213 -22.67 9.76 11.64
C TYR A 213 -22.00 9.27 12.93
N GLU A 214 -22.60 9.58 14.08
CA GLU A 214 -22.06 9.23 15.42
C GLU A 214 -22.30 7.77 15.78
N ASP A 215 -23.48 7.22 15.39
CA ASP A 215 -23.84 5.83 15.67
C ASP A 215 -22.93 4.84 14.90
N GLU A 216 -22.37 3.84 15.61
CA GLU A 216 -21.41 2.88 15.06
C GLU A 216 -21.97 2.10 13.88
N LYS A 217 -23.21 1.60 13.97
CA LYS A 217 -23.85 0.82 12.90
C LYS A 217 -24.08 1.67 11.66
N THR A 218 -24.56 2.90 11.84
CA THR A 218 -24.78 3.86 10.77
C THR A 218 -23.44 4.26 10.12
N ARG A 219 -22.42 4.48 10.91
CA ARG A 219 -21.04 4.80 10.47
C ARG A 219 -20.41 3.66 9.67
N LEU A 220 -20.53 2.40 10.13
CA LEU A 220 -20.06 1.24 9.38
C LEU A 220 -20.79 1.06 8.05
N LYS A 221 -22.10 1.25 8.03
CA LYS A 221 -22.88 1.20 6.78
C LYS A 221 -22.47 2.31 5.81
N ALA A 222 -22.27 3.54 6.31
CA ALA A 222 -21.75 4.63 5.50
C ALA A 222 -20.33 4.34 5.01
N GLY A 223 -19.44 3.83 5.87
CA GLY A 223 -18.09 3.41 5.56
C GLY A 223 -18.02 2.34 4.45
N THR A 224 -18.95 1.37 4.46
CA THR A 224 -19.05 0.38 3.37
C THR A 224 -19.37 1.05 2.03
N GLY A 225 -20.28 2.02 2.03
CA GLY A 225 -20.57 2.81 0.83
C GLY A 225 -19.37 3.64 0.36
N VAL A 226 -18.66 4.27 1.29
CA VAL A 226 -17.40 5.01 1.05
C VAL A 226 -16.34 4.10 0.42
N GLY A 227 -16.13 2.92 1.00
CA GLY A 227 -15.21 1.91 0.48
C GLY A 227 -15.57 1.44 -0.93
N LEU A 228 -16.86 1.23 -1.21
CA LEU A 228 -17.31 0.83 -2.54
C LEU A 228 -17.04 1.91 -3.59
N VAL A 229 -17.27 3.18 -3.28
CA VAL A 229 -16.96 4.29 -4.19
C VAL A 229 -15.46 4.36 -4.46
N ALA A 230 -14.64 4.29 -3.40
CA ALA A 230 -13.17 4.29 -3.55
C ALA A 230 -12.70 3.09 -4.39
N PHE A 231 -13.24 1.88 -4.14
CA PHE A 231 -12.93 0.67 -4.92
C PHE A 231 -13.21 0.86 -6.41
N VAL A 232 -14.39 1.34 -6.75
CA VAL A 232 -14.78 1.52 -8.17
C VAL A 232 -13.85 2.49 -8.87
N LEU A 233 -13.50 3.60 -8.22
CA LEU A 233 -12.57 4.59 -8.78
C LEU A 233 -11.16 4.02 -8.95
N LEU A 234 -10.62 3.35 -7.92
CA LEU A 234 -9.29 2.73 -7.97
C LEU A 234 -9.24 1.62 -9.02
N ALA A 235 -10.25 0.73 -9.04
CA ALA A 235 -10.32 -0.36 -10.01
C ALA A 235 -10.41 0.15 -11.46
N PHE A 236 -11.16 1.23 -11.70
CA PHE A 236 -11.23 1.87 -13.00
C PHE A 236 -9.86 2.42 -13.43
N VAL A 237 -9.20 3.16 -12.56
CA VAL A 237 -7.89 3.77 -12.86
C VAL A 237 -6.83 2.70 -13.05
N TYR A 238 -6.72 1.74 -12.14
CA TYR A 238 -5.71 0.68 -12.22
C TYR A 238 -5.93 -0.24 -13.42
N GLY A 239 -7.19 -0.64 -13.65
CA GLY A 239 -7.55 -1.44 -14.83
C GLY A 239 -7.25 -0.72 -16.13
N GLY A 240 -7.62 0.55 -16.20
CA GLY A 240 -7.35 1.39 -17.39
C GLY A 240 -5.86 1.62 -17.64
N LEU A 241 -5.08 1.89 -16.59
CA LEU A 241 -3.62 2.06 -16.70
C LEU A 241 -2.92 0.74 -17.05
N THR A 242 -3.37 -0.40 -16.50
CA THR A 242 -2.83 -1.72 -16.88
C THR A 242 -3.12 -2.02 -18.36
N TYR A 243 -4.34 -1.72 -18.82
CA TYR A 243 -4.69 -1.84 -20.22
C TYR A 243 -3.83 -0.93 -21.10
N ALA A 244 -3.67 0.34 -20.74
CA ALA A 244 -2.83 1.29 -21.48
C ALA A 244 -1.36 0.83 -21.51
N GLY A 245 -0.84 0.28 -20.40
CA GLY A 245 0.48 -0.35 -20.34
C GLY A 245 0.62 -1.53 -21.31
N ALA A 246 -0.40 -2.41 -21.41
CA ALA A 246 -0.40 -3.51 -22.36
C ALA A 246 -0.36 -3.03 -23.83
N ARG A 247 -0.93 -1.86 -24.12
CA ARG A 247 -0.92 -1.24 -25.47
C ARG A 247 0.40 -0.60 -25.85
N VAL A 248 1.27 -0.31 -24.88
CA VAL A 248 2.63 0.20 -25.14
C VAL A 248 3.71 -0.88 -24.98
N GLY A 249 3.34 -2.13 -24.73
CA GLY A 249 4.29 -3.23 -24.54
C GLY A 249 5.22 -3.49 -25.73
N SER A 250 4.88 -3.04 -26.94
CA SER A 250 5.77 -3.10 -28.11
C SER A 250 6.91 -2.08 -28.06
N PHE A 251 6.83 -1.06 -27.22
CA PHE A 251 7.84 0.00 -27.07
C PHE A 251 8.74 -0.18 -25.85
N TYR A 252 8.30 -0.97 -24.86
CA TYR A 252 8.97 -1.16 -23.56
C TYR A 252 9.11 -2.63 -23.23
N THR A 253 10.12 -2.94 -22.43
CA THR A 253 10.37 -4.29 -21.91
C THR A 253 10.17 -4.34 -20.39
N THR A 254 10.20 -5.54 -19.83
CA THR A 254 10.16 -5.75 -18.37
C THR A 254 11.39 -5.21 -17.62
N GLU A 255 12.47 -4.92 -18.35
CA GLU A 255 13.69 -4.30 -17.83
C GLU A 255 13.58 -2.77 -17.73
N THR A 256 12.59 -2.17 -18.43
CA THR A 256 12.39 -0.72 -18.45
C THR A 256 11.90 -0.25 -17.08
N PRO A 257 12.49 0.81 -16.51
CA PRO A 257 12.05 1.37 -15.23
C PRO A 257 10.55 1.73 -15.23
N ARG A 258 9.86 1.45 -14.13
CA ARG A 258 8.40 1.67 -14.00
C ARG A 258 7.99 3.11 -14.27
N THR A 259 8.79 4.05 -13.81
CA THR A 259 8.59 5.50 -14.00
C THR A 259 8.77 5.91 -15.46
N GLU A 260 9.71 5.30 -16.17
CA GLU A 260 9.95 5.53 -17.60
C GLU A 260 8.78 5.01 -18.44
N ILE A 261 8.22 3.85 -18.10
CA ILE A 261 7.01 3.32 -18.77
C ILE A 261 5.85 4.31 -18.61
N LEU A 262 5.59 4.82 -17.39
CA LEU A 262 4.49 5.75 -17.17
C LEU A 262 4.65 7.04 -17.97
N ILE A 263 5.82 7.67 -17.89
CA ILE A 263 6.04 8.95 -18.57
C ILE A 263 6.13 8.78 -20.10
N GLY A 264 6.73 7.69 -20.56
CA GLY A 264 6.81 7.35 -21.97
C GLY A 264 5.45 7.03 -22.57
N MET A 265 4.62 6.22 -21.88
CA MET A 265 3.23 5.97 -22.23
C MET A 265 2.44 7.28 -22.35
N THR A 266 2.57 8.16 -21.35
CA THR A 266 1.89 9.46 -21.37
C THR A 266 2.36 10.32 -22.55
N THR A 267 3.66 10.28 -22.86
CA THR A 267 4.24 11.02 -24.00
C THR A 267 3.75 10.46 -25.33
N LEU A 268 3.67 9.15 -25.48
CA LEU A 268 3.14 8.49 -26.70
C LEU A 268 1.68 8.83 -26.94
N LEU A 269 0.86 8.90 -25.89
CA LEU A 269 -0.58 9.12 -26.00
C LEU A 269 -0.99 10.59 -26.06
N MET A 270 -0.27 11.49 -25.38
CA MET A 270 -0.67 12.90 -25.22
C MET A 270 0.43 13.90 -25.63
N GLY A 271 1.57 13.42 -26.12
CA GLY A 271 2.69 14.27 -26.51
C GLY A 271 3.36 14.99 -25.33
N SER A 272 4.13 16.05 -25.66
CA SER A 272 4.89 16.82 -24.65
C SER A 272 3.99 17.51 -23.61
N PHE A 273 2.79 17.92 -23.99
CA PHE A 273 1.83 18.50 -23.05
C PHE A 273 1.42 17.50 -21.98
N GLY A 274 1.08 16.27 -22.38
CA GLY A 274 0.72 15.18 -21.47
C GLY A 274 1.88 14.85 -20.51
N LYS A 275 3.10 14.80 -21.02
CA LYS A 275 4.31 14.58 -20.22
C LYS A 275 4.46 15.62 -19.09
N ILE A 276 4.34 16.91 -19.41
CA ILE A 276 4.49 17.98 -18.43
C ILE A 276 3.32 17.97 -17.42
N ALA A 277 2.10 17.83 -17.93
CA ALA A 277 0.89 17.82 -17.10
C ALA A 277 0.88 16.65 -16.12
N MET A 278 1.21 15.44 -16.58
CA MET A 278 1.35 14.25 -15.72
C MET A 278 2.47 14.44 -14.70
N GLY A 279 3.65 14.90 -15.15
CA GLY A 279 4.79 15.12 -14.27
C GLY A 279 4.47 16.08 -13.13
N LEU A 280 3.85 17.22 -13.43
CA LEU A 280 3.44 18.20 -12.42
C LEU A 280 2.38 17.65 -11.47
N ALA A 281 1.35 16.96 -12.01
CA ALA A 281 0.29 16.37 -11.20
C ALA A 281 0.84 15.32 -10.24
N VAL A 282 1.75 14.45 -10.71
CA VAL A 282 2.44 13.45 -9.89
C VAL A 282 3.32 14.12 -8.83
N ALA A 283 4.10 15.13 -9.18
CA ALA A 283 4.98 15.82 -8.23
C ALA A 283 4.21 16.40 -7.04
N VAL A 284 3.06 17.00 -7.31
CA VAL A 284 2.24 17.59 -6.23
C VAL A 284 1.45 16.50 -5.47
N ALA A 285 0.98 15.45 -6.12
CA ALA A 285 0.41 14.28 -5.43
C ALA A 285 1.45 13.62 -4.51
N CYS A 286 2.69 13.50 -4.96
CA CYS A 286 3.81 13.03 -4.14
C CYS A 286 4.04 13.94 -2.92
N LEU A 287 4.00 15.26 -3.10
CA LEU A 287 4.23 16.21 -2.02
C LEU A 287 3.11 16.14 -0.95
N THR A 288 1.86 16.04 -1.36
CA THR A 288 0.73 15.90 -0.42
C THR A 288 0.79 14.57 0.33
N THR A 289 1.05 13.46 -0.36
CA THR A 289 1.23 12.14 0.25
C THR A 289 2.40 12.13 1.24
N SER A 290 3.56 12.61 0.81
CA SER A 290 4.78 12.69 1.65
C SER A 290 4.52 13.48 2.93
N THR A 291 3.90 14.64 2.82
CA THR A 291 3.60 15.49 3.97
C THR A 291 2.60 14.82 4.92
N GLY A 292 1.55 14.20 4.40
CA GLY A 292 0.55 13.48 5.19
C GLY A 292 1.17 12.30 5.96
N LEU A 293 2.00 11.49 5.29
CA LEU A 293 2.63 10.33 5.91
C LEU A 293 3.70 10.72 6.95
N ILE A 294 4.49 11.76 6.69
CA ILE A 294 5.47 12.30 7.66
C ILE A 294 4.74 12.87 8.88
N SER A 295 3.64 13.59 8.68
CA SER A 295 2.82 14.10 9.80
C SER A 295 2.20 12.96 10.61
N THR A 296 1.73 11.91 9.95
CA THR A 296 1.20 10.70 10.62
C THR A 296 2.28 10.00 11.43
N CYS A 297 3.50 9.90 10.89
CA CYS A 297 4.67 9.37 11.59
C CYS A 297 4.99 10.19 12.86
N GLY A 298 4.99 11.54 12.75
CA GLY A 298 5.18 12.44 13.87
C GLY A 298 4.18 12.22 15.00
N ASN A 299 2.88 12.21 14.67
CA ASN A 299 1.80 11.99 15.62
C ASN A 299 1.84 10.59 16.27
N TYR A 300 2.14 9.56 15.49
CA TYR A 300 2.21 8.20 15.99
C TYR A 300 3.32 8.04 17.04
N PHE A 301 4.54 8.47 16.73
CA PHE A 301 5.66 8.31 17.65
C PHE A 301 5.54 9.22 18.89
N GLU A 302 4.98 10.40 18.77
CA GLU A 302 4.67 11.23 19.93
C GLU A 302 3.67 10.53 20.86
N THR A 303 2.59 9.97 20.30
CA THR A 303 1.56 9.27 21.07
C THR A 303 2.11 7.98 21.70
N VAL A 304 2.81 7.14 20.93
CA VAL A 304 3.29 5.82 21.37
C VAL A 304 4.39 5.90 22.43
N THR A 305 5.09 7.05 22.50
CA THR A 305 6.16 7.32 23.46
C THR A 305 5.73 8.23 24.62
N ASP A 306 4.42 8.49 24.76
CA ASP A 306 3.87 9.40 25.77
C ASP A 306 4.55 10.78 25.78
N GLY A 307 4.79 11.34 24.58
CA GLY A 307 5.38 12.66 24.39
C GLY A 307 6.90 12.74 24.59
N LYS A 308 7.60 11.61 24.84
CA LYS A 308 9.08 11.59 24.95
C LYS A 308 9.75 11.96 23.63
N LEU A 309 9.23 11.47 22.51
CA LEU A 309 9.62 11.87 21.18
C LEU A 309 8.67 12.98 20.71
N LYS A 310 9.15 14.20 20.67
CA LYS A 310 8.32 15.34 20.24
C LYS A 310 8.03 15.29 18.74
N TYR A 311 6.82 15.64 18.35
CA TYR A 311 6.35 15.66 16.96
C TYR A 311 7.37 16.26 15.97
N LYS A 312 7.83 17.50 16.25
CA LYS A 312 8.78 18.20 15.37
C LYS A 312 10.11 17.45 15.19
N ALA A 313 10.61 16.81 16.24
CA ALA A 313 11.85 16.03 16.15
C ALA A 313 11.66 14.79 15.28
N VAL A 314 10.56 14.05 15.46
CA VAL A 314 10.23 12.89 14.65
C VAL A 314 10.05 13.27 13.18
N VAL A 315 9.27 14.32 12.89
CA VAL A 315 9.07 14.84 11.53
C VAL A 315 10.40 15.18 10.88
N THR A 316 11.30 15.85 11.60
CA THR A 316 12.61 16.24 11.06
C THR A 316 13.47 15.01 10.74
N VAL A 317 13.60 14.07 11.68
CA VAL A 317 14.40 12.85 11.49
C VAL A 317 13.83 12.00 10.37
N ALA A 318 12.50 11.78 10.36
CA ALA A 318 11.85 11.01 9.33
C ALA A 318 12.03 11.62 7.93
N THR A 319 11.94 12.93 7.81
CA THR A 319 12.18 13.64 6.53
C THR A 319 13.62 13.50 6.07
N LEU A 320 14.60 13.62 6.98
CA LEU A 320 16.03 13.44 6.64
C LEU A 320 16.34 12.02 6.19
N ILE A 321 15.80 11.01 6.88
CA ILE A 321 15.94 9.60 6.46
C ILE A 321 15.35 9.42 5.07
N SER A 322 14.13 9.93 4.84
CA SER A 322 13.45 9.82 3.55
C SER A 322 14.24 10.51 2.42
N PHE A 323 14.82 11.68 2.70
CA PHE A 323 15.67 12.37 1.74
C PHE A 323 16.86 11.50 1.33
N VAL A 324 17.61 10.95 2.30
CA VAL A 324 18.79 10.12 2.00
C VAL A 324 18.40 8.88 1.19
N ILE A 325 17.33 8.19 1.57
CA ILE A 325 16.89 6.98 0.86
C ILE A 325 16.38 7.33 -0.55
N SER A 326 15.75 8.49 -0.75
CA SER A 326 15.23 8.89 -2.07
C SER A 326 16.32 9.01 -3.14
N LEU A 327 17.57 9.26 -2.73
CA LEU A 327 18.71 9.37 -3.66
C LEU A 327 19.05 8.04 -4.36
N LEU A 328 18.53 6.92 -3.87
CA LEU A 328 18.69 5.61 -4.50
C LEU A 328 17.88 5.46 -5.80
N GLY A 329 16.85 6.30 -6.02
CA GLY A 329 15.91 6.16 -7.11
C GLY A 329 14.77 5.17 -6.82
N VAL A 330 13.73 5.20 -7.67
CA VAL A 330 12.47 4.47 -7.43
C VAL A 330 12.66 2.95 -7.44
N ASP A 331 13.30 2.41 -8.47
CA ASP A 331 13.45 0.95 -8.60
C ASP A 331 14.34 0.34 -7.52
N ALA A 332 15.40 1.04 -7.08
CA ALA A 332 16.22 0.57 -5.98
C ALA A 332 15.44 0.52 -4.66
N ILE A 333 14.61 1.53 -4.37
CA ILE A 333 13.75 1.54 -3.19
C ILE A 333 12.74 0.38 -3.25
N ILE A 334 12.12 0.13 -4.41
CA ILE A 334 11.21 -1.00 -4.63
C ILE A 334 11.93 -2.32 -4.39
N ASN A 335 13.10 -2.51 -4.97
CA ASN A 335 13.87 -3.76 -4.85
C ASN A 335 14.25 -4.08 -3.40
N ILE A 336 14.59 -3.06 -2.60
CA ILE A 336 14.84 -3.22 -1.16
C ILE A 336 13.55 -3.52 -0.38
N ALA A 337 12.43 -2.93 -0.78
CA ALA A 337 11.15 -3.13 -0.13
C ALA A 337 10.56 -4.54 -0.39
N VAL A 338 10.79 -5.14 -1.58
CA VAL A 338 10.23 -6.44 -1.98
C VAL A 338 10.44 -7.55 -0.94
N PRO A 339 11.66 -7.85 -0.47
CA PRO A 339 11.87 -8.89 0.54
C PRO A 339 11.14 -8.62 1.85
N VAL A 340 11.14 -7.36 2.29
CA VAL A 340 10.54 -6.93 3.56
C VAL A 340 9.02 -7.03 3.50
N LEU A 341 8.41 -6.53 2.43
CA LEU A 341 6.97 -6.59 2.25
C LEU A 341 6.48 -8.02 2.04
N THR A 342 7.22 -8.83 1.28
CA THR A 342 6.93 -10.27 1.13
C THR A 342 6.90 -10.98 2.48
N ALA A 343 7.80 -10.62 3.42
CA ALA A 343 7.85 -11.22 4.75
C ALA A 343 6.65 -10.82 5.64
N ILE A 344 6.10 -9.63 5.49
CA ILE A 344 5.13 -9.07 6.45
C ILE A 344 3.70 -9.14 5.94
N TYR A 345 3.48 -8.90 4.64
CA TYR A 345 2.14 -8.80 4.08
C TYR A 345 1.24 -10.01 4.31
N PRO A 346 1.70 -11.27 4.20
CA PRO A 346 0.86 -12.42 4.48
C PRO A 346 0.27 -12.44 5.90
N ALA A 347 1.04 -12.02 6.89
CA ALA A 347 0.55 -11.91 8.26
C ALA A 347 -0.54 -10.83 8.39
N VAL A 348 -0.39 -9.71 7.72
CA VAL A 348 -1.40 -8.64 7.67
C VAL A 348 -2.67 -9.08 6.93
N ILE A 349 -2.52 -9.79 5.81
CA ILE A 349 -3.66 -10.38 5.07
C ILE A 349 -4.45 -11.30 5.98
N VAL A 350 -3.77 -12.21 6.68
CA VAL A 350 -4.41 -13.15 7.62
C VAL A 350 -5.15 -12.41 8.72
N LEU A 351 -4.55 -11.36 9.29
CA LEU A 351 -5.21 -10.54 10.31
C LEU A 351 -6.48 -9.89 9.79
N ILE A 352 -6.41 -9.25 8.62
CA ILE A 352 -7.57 -8.60 8.00
C ILE A 352 -8.68 -9.62 7.74
N LEU A 353 -8.34 -10.78 7.13
CA LEU A 353 -9.30 -11.82 6.79
C LEU A 353 -9.95 -12.44 8.04
N LEU A 354 -9.19 -12.77 9.08
CA LEU A 354 -9.74 -13.28 10.34
C LEU A 354 -10.62 -12.24 11.01
N SER A 355 -10.24 -10.98 10.96
CA SER A 355 -10.99 -9.89 11.59
C SER A 355 -12.32 -9.59 10.91
N ILE A 356 -12.55 -10.06 9.66
CA ILE A 356 -13.90 -10.05 9.04
C ILE A 356 -14.88 -10.85 9.91
N PHE A 357 -14.40 -11.94 10.49
CA PHE A 357 -15.20 -12.88 11.29
C PHE A 357 -14.97 -12.71 12.80
N ASP A 358 -14.48 -11.55 13.26
CA ASP A 358 -14.07 -11.29 14.65
C ASP A 358 -15.16 -11.64 15.68
N GLU A 359 -16.42 -11.29 15.40
CA GLU A 359 -17.57 -11.61 16.26
C GLU A 359 -17.82 -13.12 16.42
N LYS A 360 -17.45 -13.92 15.39
CA LYS A 360 -17.65 -15.39 15.39
C LYS A 360 -16.45 -16.13 15.97
N ILE A 361 -15.27 -15.56 15.87
CA ILE A 361 -14.01 -16.15 16.36
C ILE A 361 -13.80 -15.69 17.80
N LYS A 362 -14.19 -16.50 18.78
CA LYS A 362 -14.03 -16.17 20.20
C LYS A 362 -12.62 -16.42 20.72
N ASP A 363 -11.90 -17.36 20.12
CA ASP A 363 -10.59 -17.84 20.59
C ASP A 363 -9.42 -17.05 19.97
N ASN A 364 -8.66 -16.38 20.82
CA ASN A 364 -7.47 -15.62 20.39
C ASN A 364 -6.32 -16.51 19.89
N TRP A 365 -6.30 -17.78 20.26
CA TRP A 365 -5.26 -18.72 19.80
C TRP A 365 -5.32 -18.96 18.31
N ILE A 366 -6.51 -18.85 17.68
CA ILE A 366 -6.69 -18.90 16.22
C ILE A 366 -5.87 -17.79 15.56
N TYR A 367 -6.00 -16.56 16.04
CA TYR A 367 -5.24 -15.40 15.51
C TYR A 367 -3.74 -15.60 15.68
N LYS A 368 -3.30 -16.01 16.88
CA LYS A 368 -1.89 -16.23 17.16
C LYS A 368 -1.28 -17.27 16.23
N GLY A 369 -1.92 -18.43 16.12
CA GLY A 369 -1.42 -19.53 15.31
C GLY A 369 -1.42 -19.24 13.82
N ALA A 370 -2.51 -18.65 13.31
CA ALA A 370 -2.62 -18.28 11.90
C ALA A 370 -1.54 -17.24 11.49
N VAL A 371 -1.38 -16.19 12.29
CA VAL A 371 -0.41 -15.12 12.02
C VAL A 371 1.03 -15.65 12.10
N ILE A 372 1.35 -16.49 13.10
CA ILE A 372 2.68 -17.08 13.25
C ILE A 372 2.98 -18.00 12.06
N GLY A 373 2.04 -18.86 11.66
CA GLY A 373 2.20 -19.77 10.52
C GLY A 373 2.44 -19.01 9.21
N ALA A 374 1.65 -17.97 8.95
CA ALA A 374 1.84 -17.10 7.79
C ALA A 374 3.19 -16.38 7.85
N PHE A 375 3.50 -15.74 8.97
CA PHE A 375 4.71 -14.93 9.13
C PHE A 375 6.00 -15.74 9.00
N LEU A 376 6.10 -16.90 9.65
CA LEU A 376 7.31 -17.73 9.55
C LEU A 376 7.57 -18.19 8.12
N THR A 377 6.53 -18.56 7.39
CA THR A 377 6.66 -18.98 5.98
C THR A 377 7.05 -17.79 5.09
N SER A 378 6.38 -16.66 5.24
CA SER A 378 6.64 -15.47 4.45
C SER A 378 7.99 -14.82 4.80
N LEU A 379 8.42 -14.88 6.06
CA LEU A 379 9.76 -14.47 6.48
C LEU A 379 10.83 -15.32 5.80
N THR A 380 10.62 -16.64 5.71
CA THR A 380 11.52 -17.55 4.99
C THR A 380 11.62 -17.18 3.51
N GLU A 381 10.50 -16.84 2.86
CA GLU A 381 10.48 -16.36 1.47
C GLU A 381 11.20 -14.99 1.34
N GLY A 382 10.88 -14.03 2.22
CA GLY A 382 11.53 -12.72 2.24
C GLY A 382 13.04 -12.79 2.42
N LEU A 383 13.51 -13.62 3.36
CA LEU A 383 14.95 -13.87 3.56
C LEU A 383 15.59 -14.50 2.31
N GLY A 384 14.87 -15.39 1.63
CA GLY A 384 15.32 -15.97 0.36
C GLY A 384 15.46 -14.94 -0.76
N LEU A 385 14.51 -14.01 -0.87
CA LEU A 385 14.57 -12.89 -1.82
C LEU A 385 15.70 -11.91 -1.46
N PHE A 386 15.87 -11.60 -0.17
CA PHE A 386 16.99 -10.80 0.30
C PHE A 386 18.34 -11.47 -0.04
N GLY A 387 18.44 -12.79 0.15
CA GLY A 387 19.62 -13.57 -0.23
C GLY A 387 19.93 -13.48 -1.73
N GLN A 388 18.91 -13.47 -2.59
CA GLN A 388 19.08 -13.25 -4.04
C GLN A 388 19.64 -11.85 -4.32
N MET A 389 19.09 -10.84 -3.66
CA MET A 389 19.48 -9.43 -3.85
C MET A 389 20.96 -9.19 -3.45
N VAL A 390 21.43 -9.79 -2.35
CA VAL A 390 22.81 -9.61 -1.85
C VAL A 390 23.78 -10.69 -2.30
N GLY A 391 23.34 -11.67 -3.09
CA GLY A 391 24.21 -12.76 -3.61
C GLY A 391 24.54 -13.86 -2.60
N ILE A 392 23.80 -13.97 -1.48
CA ILE A 392 24.05 -14.99 -0.44
C ILE A 392 23.30 -16.29 -0.77
N LYS A 393 24.00 -17.29 -1.33
CA LYS A 393 23.42 -18.56 -1.79
C LYS A 393 22.66 -19.32 -0.70
N THR A 394 23.16 -19.31 0.55
CA THR A 394 22.52 -20.00 1.68
C THR A 394 21.12 -19.46 1.94
N LEU A 395 20.94 -18.13 1.94
CA LEU A 395 19.64 -17.50 2.10
C LEU A 395 18.74 -17.73 0.86
N THR A 396 19.30 -17.62 -0.34
CA THR A 396 18.57 -17.89 -1.59
C THR A 396 17.92 -19.28 -1.61
N ASN A 397 18.59 -20.28 -1.03
CA ASN A 397 18.06 -21.64 -0.96
C ASN A 397 16.79 -21.78 -0.09
N LEU A 398 16.52 -20.83 0.81
CA LEU A 398 15.28 -20.81 1.61
C LEU A 398 14.03 -20.74 0.73
N ASN A 399 14.12 -20.09 -0.43
CA ASN A 399 12.99 -20.05 -1.38
C ASN A 399 12.58 -21.44 -1.87
N ARG A 400 13.50 -22.41 -1.89
CA ARG A 400 13.19 -23.80 -2.30
C ARG A 400 12.24 -24.45 -1.30
N ILE A 401 12.41 -24.15 0.01
CA ILE A 401 11.56 -24.69 1.08
C ILE A 401 10.11 -24.19 0.89
N VAL A 402 9.94 -22.90 0.64
CA VAL A 402 8.60 -22.32 0.45
C VAL A 402 7.95 -22.84 -0.83
N LYS A 403 8.73 -23.05 -1.92
CA LYS A 403 8.21 -23.56 -3.20
C LYS A 403 7.72 -25.02 -3.13
N ILE A 404 8.15 -25.82 -2.13
CA ILE A 404 7.66 -27.19 -1.90
C ILE A 404 6.27 -27.19 -1.28
N LEU A 405 5.91 -26.14 -0.52
CA LEU A 405 4.60 -26.06 0.09
C LEU A 405 3.47 -25.96 -0.96
N PRO A 406 2.27 -26.46 -0.66
CA PRO A 406 1.11 -26.24 -1.51
C PRO A 406 0.94 -24.75 -1.85
N LEU A 407 0.69 -24.46 -3.12
CA LEU A 407 0.63 -23.08 -3.65
C LEU A 407 1.94 -22.28 -3.54
N GLY A 408 3.05 -22.87 -3.06
CA GLY A 408 4.33 -22.18 -2.90
C GLY A 408 4.93 -21.69 -4.22
N LYS A 409 4.79 -22.46 -5.31
CA LYS A 409 5.21 -22.05 -6.66
C LYS A 409 4.39 -20.85 -7.17
N ALA A 410 3.13 -20.75 -6.75
CA ALA A 410 2.27 -19.63 -7.05
C ALA A 410 2.45 -18.44 -6.07
N GLY A 411 3.38 -18.52 -5.12
CA GLY A 411 3.65 -17.45 -4.16
C GLY A 411 2.68 -17.35 -2.98
N PHE A 412 1.85 -18.36 -2.78
CA PHE A 412 0.87 -18.45 -1.70
C PHE A 412 1.22 -19.57 -0.71
N GLY A 413 2.49 -19.95 -0.60
CA GLY A 413 2.96 -21.01 0.29
C GLY A 413 2.63 -20.80 1.77
N TRP A 414 2.36 -19.57 2.18
CA TRP A 414 1.99 -19.21 3.55
C TRP A 414 0.55 -19.62 3.96
N ILE A 415 -0.34 -19.91 3.00
CA ILE A 415 -1.76 -20.21 3.30
C ILE A 415 -1.90 -21.46 4.14
N LEU A 416 -1.29 -22.58 3.71
CA LEU A 416 -1.39 -23.84 4.45
C LEU A 416 -0.76 -23.73 5.86
N PRO A 417 0.47 -23.22 6.04
CA PRO A 417 1.01 -23.03 7.38
C PRO A 417 0.19 -22.10 8.28
N SER A 418 -0.49 -21.11 7.72
CA SER A 418 -1.42 -20.26 8.46
C SER A 418 -2.61 -21.05 9.01
N ILE A 419 -3.23 -21.90 8.17
CA ILE A 419 -4.35 -22.75 8.58
C ILE A 419 -3.88 -23.77 9.63
N VAL A 420 -2.78 -24.46 9.39
CA VAL A 420 -2.21 -25.44 10.32
C VAL A 420 -1.86 -24.76 11.65
N GLY A 421 -1.24 -23.60 11.61
CA GLY A 421 -0.94 -22.80 12.80
C GLY A 421 -2.19 -22.46 13.61
N ALA A 422 -3.26 -22.01 12.95
CA ALA A 422 -4.54 -21.74 13.60
C ALA A 422 -5.06 -22.97 14.35
N ILE A 423 -5.04 -24.14 13.72
CA ILE A 423 -5.53 -25.41 14.31
C ILE A 423 -4.64 -25.81 15.49
N VAL A 424 -3.33 -25.88 15.29
CA VAL A 424 -2.36 -26.31 16.31
C VAL A 424 -2.45 -25.44 17.56
N PHE A 425 -2.44 -24.10 17.38
CA PHE A 425 -2.52 -23.18 18.51
C PHE A 425 -3.87 -23.23 19.23
N THR A 426 -4.96 -23.45 18.54
CA THR A 426 -6.28 -23.66 19.17
C THR A 426 -6.28 -24.91 20.05
N VAL A 427 -5.68 -26.00 19.56
CA VAL A 427 -5.55 -27.23 20.35
C VAL A 427 -4.64 -27.01 21.56
N LEU A 428 -3.47 -26.43 21.37
CA LEU A 428 -2.53 -26.11 22.45
C LEU A 428 -3.15 -25.17 23.48
N GLY A 429 -3.89 -24.14 23.05
CA GLY A 429 -4.58 -23.21 23.95
C GLY A 429 -5.59 -23.91 24.86
N LYS A 430 -6.35 -24.87 24.34
CA LYS A 430 -7.28 -25.69 25.16
C LYS A 430 -6.56 -26.53 26.21
N PHE A 431 -5.40 -27.09 25.88
CA PHE A 431 -4.60 -27.87 26.84
C PHE A 431 -4.00 -26.99 27.91
N LEU A 432 -3.46 -25.83 27.57
CA LEU A 432 -2.86 -24.88 28.52
C LEU A 432 -3.88 -24.32 29.50
N ILE A 433 -5.09 -23.98 29.04
CA ILE A 433 -6.17 -23.49 29.89
C ILE A 433 -6.65 -24.60 30.84
N LYS A 434 -6.81 -25.85 30.35
CA LYS A 434 -7.15 -26.99 31.22
C LYS A 434 -6.07 -27.30 32.26
N GLY A 435 -4.80 -27.09 31.96
CA GLY A 435 -3.68 -27.23 32.87
C GLY A 435 -3.74 -26.22 34.03
N GLN A 436 -3.99 -24.94 33.71
CA GLN A 436 -4.09 -23.87 34.71
C GLN A 436 -5.29 -24.05 35.64
N VAL A 437 -6.43 -24.53 35.14
CA VAL A 437 -7.60 -24.85 36.01
C VAL A 437 -7.32 -26.03 36.96
N LYS A 438 -6.44 -26.97 36.56
CA LYS A 438 -6.02 -28.09 37.48
C LYS A 438 -5.01 -27.65 38.53
N GLU A 439 -4.24 -26.57 38.32
CA GLU A 439 -3.25 -26.07 39.26
C GLU A 439 -3.79 -24.96 40.19
N GLY A 440 -5.09 -24.70 40.20
CA GLY A 440 -5.73 -23.81 41.19
C GLY A 440 -5.56 -22.30 40.96
N TYR A 441 -5.13 -21.90 39.77
CA TYR A 441 -5.17 -20.49 39.38
C TYR A 441 -6.50 -20.19 38.66
N GLU A 442 -7.45 -19.59 39.42
CA GLU A 442 -8.63 -18.97 38.79
C GLU A 442 -8.19 -17.77 37.95
N VAL A 443 -8.65 -17.78 36.73
CA VAL A 443 -8.41 -16.71 35.73
C VAL A 443 -9.49 -15.67 35.81
#